data_2d79446a9f8fc840ead58e9743fb8d57
#
_entry.id   2d79446a9f8fc840ead58e9743fb8d57
#
_cell.length_a   1.000
_cell.length_b   1.000
_cell.length_c   1.000
_cell.angle_alpha   90.00
_cell.angle_beta   90.00
_cell.angle_gamma   90.00
#
_symmetry.space_group_name_H-M   'P 1'
#
loop_
_entity.id
_entity.type
_entity.pdbx_description
1 polymer ?
#
loop_
_entity_poly.entity_id
_entity_poly.type
_entity_poly.pdbx_seq_one_letter_code
_entity_poly.pdbx_strand_id
1 'polypeptide(L)'
;MTTGPGRPRLTSQRRPGRTTPEEILDAAGELFTTKGFAATSTRQIADMVGIRQASLYHHFPNKEEILAALLEETVSPALAAAERLGDADAPATVRLHALATYDVTQLTTTRWNLGALYLLPELLADRFEQFRTQRTLLRGHYRLLADRALTEISAVSGDTSPALADLPFRIVESAIATRADIERGLLPGPENEGAAGLLADACLRALGWTAPLDEIRAKTRALLAETEGRTPRHL
;
A
#
# COMPACT_ATOMS: atom_id res chain seq x y z
N MET A 1 -4.13 30.96 21.54
CA MET A 1 -5.47 31.05 20.92
C MET A 1 -6.03 29.65 20.88
N THR A 2 -6.94 29.30 21.77
CA THR A 2 -7.57 27.98 21.90
C THR A 2 -8.61 27.84 20.81
N THR A 3 -8.39 26.94 19.86
CA THR A 3 -9.40 26.49 18.89
C THR A 3 -10.49 25.77 19.65
N GLY A 4 -11.68 26.40 19.78
CA GLY A 4 -12.83 25.80 20.42
C GLY A 4 -13.33 24.57 19.65
N PRO A 5 -14.01 23.64 20.33
CA PRO A 5 -14.57 22.46 19.70
C PRO A 5 -15.56 22.84 18.61
N GLY A 6 -15.37 22.29 17.40
CA GLY A 6 -16.28 22.51 16.27
C GLY A 6 -17.72 22.15 16.63
N ARG A 7 -18.68 22.84 16.00
CA ARG A 7 -20.13 22.69 16.23
C ARG A 7 -20.53 21.20 16.19
N PRO A 8 -21.27 20.69 17.20
CA PRO A 8 -21.67 19.28 17.24
C PRO A 8 -22.41 18.87 15.96
N ARG A 9 -22.08 17.68 15.42
CA ARG A 9 -22.80 17.07 14.31
C ARG A 9 -24.29 16.92 14.63
N LEU A 10 -25.14 17.24 13.67
CA LEU A 10 -26.60 17.08 13.78
C LEU A 10 -27.06 15.61 13.58
N THR A 11 -26.15 14.73 13.11
CA THR A 11 -26.43 13.31 12.84
C THR A 11 -25.32 12.42 13.40
N SER A 12 -25.70 11.19 13.82
CA SER A 12 -24.73 10.17 14.24
C SER A 12 -23.73 9.85 13.15
N GLN A 13 -22.50 9.49 13.53
CA GLN A 13 -21.44 9.05 12.63
C GLN A 13 -21.92 7.88 11.76
N ARG A 14 -21.82 7.99 10.44
CA ARG A 14 -22.29 7.00 9.47
C ARG A 14 -21.18 6.13 8.91
N ARG A 15 -19.93 6.55 9.05
CA ARG A 15 -18.77 5.92 8.43
C ARG A 15 -17.64 5.72 9.45
N PRO A 16 -16.74 4.74 9.23
CA PRO A 16 -15.51 4.62 10.02
C PRO A 16 -14.64 5.87 9.84
N GLY A 17 -13.94 6.23 10.89
CA GLY A 17 -13.07 7.41 10.94
C GLY A 17 -13.23 8.16 12.26
N ARG A 18 -12.17 8.79 12.73
CA ARG A 18 -12.20 9.64 13.95
C ARG A 18 -12.51 11.10 13.60
N THR A 19 -12.28 11.47 12.35
CA THR A 19 -12.40 12.82 11.81
C THR A 19 -13.25 12.85 10.54
N THR A 20 -13.80 14.02 10.21
CA THR A 20 -14.56 14.20 8.96
C THR A 20 -13.72 13.92 7.70
N PRO A 21 -12.44 14.32 7.58
CA PRO A 21 -11.59 13.91 6.47
C PRO A 21 -11.49 12.39 6.31
N GLU A 22 -11.25 11.64 7.39
CA GLU A 22 -11.17 10.18 7.32
C GLU A 22 -12.48 9.53 6.84
N GLU A 23 -13.64 10.06 7.28
CA GLU A 23 -14.95 9.58 6.80
C GLU A 23 -15.17 9.90 5.31
N ILE A 24 -14.68 11.05 4.83
CA ILE A 24 -14.72 11.43 3.41
C ILE A 24 -13.83 10.48 2.60
N LEU A 25 -12.62 10.17 3.07
CA LEU A 25 -11.70 9.25 2.42
C LEU A 25 -12.28 7.83 2.37
N ASP A 26 -12.88 7.33 3.47
CA ASP A 26 -13.53 6.01 3.48
C ASP A 26 -14.70 5.94 2.47
N ALA A 27 -15.56 6.96 2.42
CA ALA A 27 -16.66 7.02 1.48
C ALA A 27 -16.18 7.12 0.01
N ALA A 28 -15.14 7.91 -0.23
CA ALA A 28 -14.55 8.06 -1.55
C ALA A 28 -13.84 6.78 -1.99
N GLY A 29 -13.10 6.11 -1.10
CA GLY A 29 -12.45 4.83 -1.35
C GLY A 29 -13.47 3.79 -1.83
N GLU A 30 -14.63 3.67 -1.15
CA GLU A 30 -15.71 2.80 -1.59
C GLU A 30 -16.21 3.16 -3.00
N LEU A 31 -16.58 4.42 -3.21
CA LEU A 31 -17.18 4.85 -4.48
C LEU A 31 -16.18 4.75 -5.64
N PHE A 32 -14.92 5.12 -5.43
CA PHE A 32 -13.92 5.07 -6.48
C PHE A 32 -13.58 3.64 -6.90
N THR A 33 -13.56 2.69 -5.95
CA THR A 33 -13.23 1.29 -6.24
C THR A 33 -14.42 0.49 -6.75
N THR A 34 -15.66 0.82 -6.36
CA THR A 34 -16.87 0.08 -6.76
C THR A 34 -17.56 0.69 -7.98
N LYS A 35 -17.67 2.02 -8.04
CA LYS A 35 -18.41 2.74 -9.10
C LYS A 35 -17.46 3.35 -10.14
N GLY A 36 -16.22 3.54 -9.79
CA GLY A 36 -15.20 4.21 -10.61
C GLY A 36 -15.07 5.71 -10.30
N PHE A 37 -13.86 6.23 -10.49
CA PHE A 37 -13.54 7.63 -10.22
C PHE A 37 -14.38 8.60 -11.08
N ALA A 38 -14.45 8.38 -12.40
CA ALA A 38 -15.15 9.26 -13.32
C ALA A 38 -16.67 9.35 -13.00
N ALA A 39 -17.30 8.23 -12.61
CA ALA A 39 -18.73 8.15 -12.32
C ALA A 39 -19.10 8.63 -10.89
N THR A 40 -18.12 8.97 -10.06
CA THR A 40 -18.33 9.45 -8.68
C THR A 40 -18.30 10.97 -8.62
N SER A 41 -19.27 11.57 -7.91
CA SER A 41 -19.33 13.01 -7.64
C SER A 41 -19.06 13.32 -6.16
N THR A 42 -18.54 14.50 -5.86
CA THR A 42 -18.36 14.99 -4.48
C THR A 42 -19.67 15.07 -3.70
N ARG A 43 -20.81 15.28 -4.38
CA ARG A 43 -22.13 15.23 -3.77
C ARG A 43 -22.45 13.83 -3.25
N GLN A 44 -22.20 12.79 -4.04
CA GLN A 44 -22.41 11.39 -3.60
C GLN A 44 -21.54 11.04 -2.39
N ILE A 45 -20.27 11.48 -2.39
CA ILE A 45 -19.36 11.30 -1.24
C ILE A 45 -19.95 12.00 0.00
N ALA A 46 -20.36 13.27 -0.12
CA ALA A 46 -20.95 14.04 0.98
C ALA A 46 -22.24 13.40 1.53
N ASP A 47 -23.12 12.92 0.63
CA ASP A 47 -24.36 12.22 1.01
C ASP A 47 -24.07 10.93 1.77
N MET A 48 -23.04 10.16 1.39
CA MET A 48 -22.62 8.94 2.09
C MET A 48 -22.08 9.21 3.49
N VAL A 49 -21.34 10.30 3.67
CA VAL A 49 -20.83 10.75 5.00
C VAL A 49 -21.94 11.37 5.84
N GLY A 50 -23.00 11.88 5.21
CA GLY A 50 -24.09 12.61 5.89
C GLY A 50 -23.72 14.05 6.21
N ILE A 51 -22.91 14.68 5.37
CA ILE A 51 -22.53 16.10 5.47
C ILE A 51 -23.04 16.89 4.24
N ARG A 52 -23.05 18.22 4.37
CA ARG A 52 -23.32 19.08 3.22
C ARG A 52 -22.11 19.10 2.29
N GLN A 53 -22.34 19.17 0.97
CA GLN A 53 -21.27 19.28 -0.01
C GLN A 53 -20.33 20.49 0.24
N ALA A 54 -20.87 21.61 0.73
CA ALA A 54 -20.05 22.74 1.15
C ALA A 54 -19.07 22.40 2.28
N SER A 55 -19.47 21.52 3.22
CA SER A 55 -18.58 21.04 4.29
C SER A 55 -17.47 20.14 3.75
N LEU A 56 -17.76 19.32 2.73
CA LEU A 56 -16.73 18.53 2.05
C LEU A 56 -15.66 19.42 1.42
N TYR A 57 -16.06 20.50 0.75
CA TYR A 57 -15.12 21.41 0.10
C TYR A 57 -14.23 22.20 1.08
N HIS A 58 -14.59 22.29 2.36
CA HIS A 58 -13.69 22.84 3.38
C HIS A 58 -12.52 21.90 3.70
N HIS A 59 -12.66 20.59 3.44
CA HIS A 59 -11.61 19.60 3.67
C HIS A 59 -10.85 19.26 2.39
N PHE A 60 -11.57 19.09 1.29
CA PHE A 60 -11.01 18.72 -0.01
C PHE A 60 -11.59 19.63 -1.10
N PRO A 61 -10.78 20.49 -1.73
CA PRO A 61 -11.24 21.49 -2.72
C PRO A 61 -11.92 20.88 -3.94
N ASN A 62 -11.56 19.64 -4.29
CA ASN A 62 -12.11 18.92 -5.44
C ASN A 62 -11.98 17.41 -5.25
N LYS A 63 -12.52 16.64 -6.20
CA LYS A 63 -12.51 15.17 -6.16
C LYS A 63 -11.10 14.59 -6.33
N GLU A 64 -10.27 15.27 -7.08
CA GLU A 64 -8.91 14.88 -7.37
C GLU A 64 -8.01 14.98 -6.13
N GLU A 65 -8.25 15.94 -5.23
CA GLU A 65 -7.52 16.04 -3.96
C GLU A 65 -7.89 14.88 -3.01
N ILE A 66 -9.14 14.42 -3.06
CA ILE A 66 -9.56 13.21 -2.33
C ILE A 66 -8.83 11.98 -2.89
N LEU A 67 -8.75 11.86 -4.21
CA LEU A 67 -8.01 10.77 -4.85
C LEU A 67 -6.52 10.81 -4.51
N ALA A 68 -5.90 11.99 -4.55
CA ALA A 68 -4.49 12.16 -4.20
C ALA A 68 -4.21 11.71 -2.77
N ALA A 69 -5.04 12.12 -1.80
CA ALA A 69 -4.92 11.70 -0.41
C ALA A 69 -5.05 10.17 -0.24
N LEU A 70 -6.04 9.54 -0.90
CA LEU A 70 -6.20 8.09 -0.89
C LEU A 70 -4.98 7.35 -1.45
N LEU A 71 -4.42 7.84 -2.55
CA LEU A 71 -3.23 7.25 -3.17
C LEU A 71 -2.00 7.40 -2.29
N GLU A 72 -1.85 8.53 -1.60
CA GLU A 72 -0.75 8.76 -0.67
C GLU A 72 -0.80 7.77 0.50
N GLU A 73 -1.98 7.47 1.04
CA GLU A 73 -2.17 6.46 2.09
C GLU A 73 -1.73 5.06 1.68
N THR A 74 -1.68 4.74 0.38
CA THR A 74 -1.25 3.43 -0.11
C THR A 74 0.26 3.31 -0.28
N VAL A 75 0.96 4.38 -0.62
CA VAL A 75 2.38 4.34 -0.98
C VAL A 75 3.29 4.80 0.15
N SER A 76 2.90 5.86 0.89
CA SER A 76 3.75 6.45 1.92
C SER A 76 4.16 5.46 3.03
N PRO A 77 3.28 4.57 3.54
CA PRO A 77 3.70 3.61 4.56
C PRO A 77 4.69 2.56 4.04
N ALA A 78 4.48 2.07 2.79
CA ALA A 78 5.39 1.11 2.15
C ALA A 78 6.76 1.75 1.86
N LEU A 79 6.78 3.02 1.41
CA LEU A 79 8.02 3.77 1.19
C LEU A 79 8.78 3.97 2.50
N ALA A 80 8.11 4.40 3.58
CA ALA A 80 8.72 4.53 4.89
C ALA A 80 9.25 3.19 5.45
N ALA A 81 8.55 2.08 5.19
CA ALA A 81 9.04 0.74 5.52
C ALA A 81 10.29 0.39 4.69
N ALA A 82 10.30 0.69 3.40
CA ALA A 82 11.43 0.43 2.50
C ALA A 82 12.70 1.19 2.95
N GLU A 83 12.56 2.44 3.36
CA GLU A 83 13.67 3.24 3.92
C GLU A 83 14.23 2.59 5.18
N ARG A 84 13.38 2.27 6.17
CA ARG A 84 13.81 1.61 7.42
C ARG A 84 14.48 0.26 7.17
N LEU A 85 13.91 -0.56 6.30
CA LEU A 85 14.45 -1.87 5.96
C LEU A 85 15.74 -1.75 5.11
N GLY A 86 15.88 -0.67 4.34
CA GLY A 86 17.10 -0.35 3.60
C GLY A 86 18.34 -0.22 4.48
N ASP A 87 18.17 0.31 5.69
CA ASP A 87 19.22 0.57 6.68
C ASP A 87 19.33 -0.52 7.76
N ALA A 88 18.46 -1.54 7.74
CA ALA A 88 18.45 -2.59 8.75
C ALA A 88 19.69 -3.50 8.66
N ASP A 89 20.21 -3.91 9.82
CA ASP A 89 21.33 -4.87 9.93
C ASP A 89 20.80 -6.31 9.74
N ALA A 90 20.52 -6.65 8.50
CA ALA A 90 20.03 -7.98 8.12
C ALA A 90 20.42 -8.28 6.64
N PRO A 91 20.50 -9.57 6.25
CA PRO A 91 20.74 -9.95 4.86
C PRO A 91 19.73 -9.30 3.91
N ALA A 92 20.15 -8.95 2.69
CA ALA A 92 19.28 -8.30 1.71
C ALA A 92 18.09 -9.20 1.31
N THR A 93 18.28 -10.51 1.27
CA THR A 93 17.21 -11.50 1.09
C THR A 93 16.13 -11.41 2.16
N VAL A 94 16.49 -11.24 3.43
CA VAL A 94 15.54 -11.05 4.54
C VAL A 94 14.85 -9.68 4.44
N ARG A 95 15.59 -8.61 4.14
CA ARG A 95 15.03 -7.26 4.00
C ARG A 95 14.06 -7.13 2.85
N LEU A 96 14.38 -7.74 1.69
CA LEU A 96 13.49 -7.78 0.54
C LEU A 96 12.21 -8.57 0.85
N HIS A 97 12.35 -9.73 1.50
CA HIS A 97 11.21 -10.54 1.92
C HIS A 97 10.33 -9.80 2.94
N ALA A 98 10.94 -9.05 3.88
CA ALA A 98 10.23 -8.25 4.85
C ALA A 98 9.46 -7.09 4.20
N LEU A 99 10.09 -6.37 3.25
CA LEU A 99 9.43 -5.31 2.50
C LEU A 99 8.24 -5.85 1.69
N ALA A 100 8.42 -6.96 0.98
CA ALA A 100 7.36 -7.60 0.21
C ALA A 100 6.20 -8.06 1.13
N THR A 101 6.51 -8.68 2.27
CA THR A 101 5.50 -9.09 3.25
C THR A 101 4.70 -7.90 3.78
N TYR A 102 5.37 -6.82 4.16
CA TYR A 102 4.74 -5.60 4.66
C TYR A 102 3.81 -4.96 3.61
N ASP A 103 4.32 -4.76 2.39
CA ASP A 103 3.60 -4.07 1.33
C ASP A 103 2.39 -4.88 0.85
N VAL A 104 2.53 -6.19 0.62
CA VAL A 104 1.39 -7.07 0.30
C VAL A 104 0.35 -7.06 1.42
N THR A 105 0.77 -7.09 2.69
CA THR A 105 -0.15 -7.00 3.82
C THR A 105 -0.96 -5.71 3.75
N GLN A 106 -0.31 -4.58 3.52
CA GLN A 106 -1.01 -3.30 3.35
C GLN A 106 -2.00 -3.32 2.18
N LEU A 107 -1.57 -3.79 0.99
CA LEU A 107 -2.40 -3.84 -0.21
C LEU A 107 -3.63 -4.76 -0.06
N THR A 108 -3.54 -5.78 0.80
CA THR A 108 -4.60 -6.80 0.94
C THR A 108 -5.50 -6.61 2.15
N THR A 109 -5.05 -5.94 3.22
CA THR A 109 -5.81 -5.80 4.48
C THR A 109 -6.57 -4.49 4.62
N THR A 110 -6.30 -3.47 3.79
CA THR A 110 -7.07 -2.23 3.76
C THR A 110 -8.53 -2.49 3.38
N ARG A 111 -9.45 -1.67 3.87
CA ARG A 111 -10.90 -1.85 3.63
C ARG A 111 -11.25 -1.86 2.14
N TRP A 112 -10.66 -0.96 1.36
CA TRP A 112 -10.91 -0.80 -0.07
C TRP A 112 -9.65 -1.14 -0.87
N ASN A 113 -9.81 -1.75 -2.04
CA ASN A 113 -8.68 -2.05 -2.95
C ASN A 113 -8.19 -0.78 -3.66
N LEU A 114 -7.60 0.15 -2.90
CA LEU A 114 -7.14 1.43 -3.45
C LEU A 114 -6.05 1.28 -4.51
N GLY A 115 -5.27 0.20 -4.47
CA GLY A 115 -4.29 -0.10 -5.51
C GLY A 115 -4.91 -0.25 -6.91
N ALA A 116 -6.19 -0.67 -7.01
CA ALA A 116 -6.89 -0.73 -8.29
C ALA A 116 -7.00 0.64 -8.98
N LEU A 117 -6.84 1.74 -8.23
CA LEU A 117 -6.85 3.10 -8.77
C LEU A 117 -5.53 3.50 -9.46
N TYR A 118 -4.44 2.70 -9.33
CA TYR A 118 -3.13 3.01 -9.92
C TYR A 118 -3.12 3.06 -11.45
N LEU A 119 -4.13 2.47 -12.09
CA LEU A 119 -4.25 2.43 -13.54
C LEU A 119 -5.15 3.53 -14.11
N LEU A 120 -5.64 4.45 -13.29
CA LEU A 120 -6.47 5.56 -13.74
C LEU A 120 -5.69 6.50 -14.67
N PRO A 121 -6.22 6.84 -15.86
CA PRO A 121 -5.56 7.75 -16.78
C PRO A 121 -5.39 9.16 -16.19
N GLU A 122 -6.23 9.56 -15.25
CA GLU A 122 -6.16 10.83 -14.52
C GLU A 122 -4.83 11.01 -13.78
N LEU A 123 -4.17 9.91 -13.39
CA LEU A 123 -2.89 9.96 -12.66
C LEU A 123 -1.72 10.48 -13.49
N LEU A 124 -1.89 10.73 -14.78
CA LEU A 124 -0.90 11.39 -15.63
C LEU A 124 -0.84 12.91 -15.41
N ALA A 125 -1.87 13.52 -14.82
CA ALA A 125 -1.91 14.94 -14.55
C ALA A 125 -0.89 15.35 -13.48
N ASP A 126 -0.41 16.60 -13.55
CA ASP A 126 0.66 17.16 -12.70
C ASP A 126 0.34 17.06 -11.20
N ARG A 127 -0.93 17.24 -10.82
CA ARG A 127 -1.38 17.13 -9.42
C ARG A 127 -1.07 15.78 -8.76
N PHE A 128 -0.85 14.72 -9.54
CA PHE A 128 -0.48 13.39 -9.05
C PHE A 128 1.03 13.12 -9.16
N GLU A 129 1.85 14.14 -9.43
CA GLU A 129 3.31 13.99 -9.54
C GLU A 129 3.92 13.45 -8.26
N GLN A 130 3.46 13.92 -7.09
CA GLN A 130 3.93 13.43 -5.79
C GLN A 130 3.71 11.92 -5.65
N PHE A 131 2.52 11.43 -5.94
CA PHE A 131 2.21 9.99 -5.92
C PHE A 131 3.12 9.21 -6.87
N ARG A 132 3.29 9.68 -8.13
CA ARG A 132 4.16 9.02 -9.10
C ARG A 132 5.61 8.99 -8.65
N THR A 133 6.08 10.07 -8.04
CA THR A 133 7.43 10.18 -7.49
C THR A 133 7.63 9.19 -6.35
N GLN A 134 6.74 9.16 -5.37
CA GLN A 134 6.80 8.23 -4.24
C GLN A 134 6.76 6.76 -4.70
N ARG A 135 5.89 6.42 -5.67
CA ARG A 135 5.83 5.08 -6.23
C ARG A 135 7.11 4.71 -6.98
N THR A 136 7.72 5.67 -7.68
CA THR A 136 9.02 5.48 -8.35
C THR A 136 10.14 5.26 -7.35
N LEU A 137 10.15 5.99 -6.24
CA LEU A 137 11.12 5.79 -5.15
C LEU A 137 10.94 4.41 -4.50
N LEU A 138 9.70 4.01 -4.20
CA LEU A 138 9.43 2.67 -3.66
C LEU A 138 9.95 1.57 -4.59
N ARG A 139 9.68 1.67 -5.90
CA ARG A 139 10.25 0.74 -6.90
C ARG A 139 11.78 0.75 -6.89
N GLY A 140 12.40 1.91 -6.70
CA GLY A 140 13.86 2.06 -6.56
C GLY A 140 14.41 1.29 -5.36
N HIS A 141 13.74 1.35 -4.21
CA HIS A 141 14.11 0.58 -3.01
C HIS A 141 13.98 -0.93 -3.25
N TYR A 142 12.89 -1.39 -3.87
CA TYR A 142 12.74 -2.79 -4.26
C TYR A 142 13.88 -3.27 -5.14
N ARG A 143 14.21 -2.49 -6.18
CA ARG A 143 15.30 -2.83 -7.11
C ARG A 143 16.64 -2.91 -6.39
N LEU A 144 16.97 -1.93 -5.53
CA LEU A 144 18.22 -1.92 -4.77
C LEU A 144 18.35 -3.14 -3.85
N LEU A 145 17.27 -3.50 -3.14
CA LEU A 145 17.26 -4.70 -2.30
C LEU A 145 17.34 -5.97 -3.12
N ALA A 146 16.68 -6.03 -4.27
CA ALA A 146 16.73 -7.17 -5.19
C ALA A 146 18.13 -7.35 -5.78
N ASP A 147 18.82 -6.28 -6.20
CA ASP A 147 20.20 -6.34 -6.70
C ASP A 147 21.16 -6.89 -5.62
N ARG A 148 21.02 -6.44 -4.38
CA ARG A 148 21.79 -6.96 -3.24
C ARG A 148 21.45 -8.41 -2.93
N ALA A 149 20.17 -8.79 -2.97
CA ALA A 149 19.73 -10.16 -2.78
C ALA A 149 20.25 -11.09 -3.89
N LEU A 150 20.26 -10.64 -5.15
CA LEU A 150 20.88 -11.36 -6.27
C LEU A 150 22.36 -11.64 -6.00
N THR A 151 23.11 -10.67 -5.46
CA THR A 151 24.51 -10.88 -5.09
C THR A 151 24.67 -11.95 -4.01
N GLU A 152 23.82 -11.95 -2.98
CA GLU A 152 23.81 -12.99 -1.95
C GLU A 152 23.46 -14.39 -2.53
N ILE A 153 22.47 -14.45 -3.42
CA ILE A 153 21.99 -15.68 -4.06
C ILE A 153 23.07 -16.23 -5.01
N SER A 154 23.70 -15.39 -5.84
CA SER A 154 24.73 -15.79 -6.80
C SER A 154 25.95 -16.37 -6.12
N ALA A 155 26.31 -15.88 -4.94
CA ALA A 155 27.41 -16.43 -4.15
C ALA A 155 27.17 -17.91 -3.74
N VAL A 156 25.90 -18.34 -3.71
CA VAL A 156 25.50 -19.71 -3.31
C VAL A 156 25.10 -20.57 -4.52
N SER A 157 24.38 -19.99 -5.49
CA SER A 157 23.68 -20.73 -6.56
C SER A 157 24.29 -20.56 -7.97
N GLY A 158 25.28 -19.65 -8.15
CA GLY A 158 25.88 -19.36 -9.45
C GLY A 158 25.21 -18.20 -10.18
N ASP A 159 25.26 -18.21 -11.51
CA ASP A 159 24.92 -17.04 -12.36
C ASP A 159 23.43 -16.64 -12.27
N THR A 160 23.15 -15.35 -12.03
CA THR A 160 21.82 -14.77 -12.02
C THR A 160 21.78 -13.54 -12.92
N SER A 161 20.62 -13.28 -13.56
CA SER A 161 20.46 -12.12 -14.46
C SER A 161 20.07 -10.87 -13.68
N PRO A 162 20.79 -9.72 -13.83
CA PRO A 162 20.40 -8.44 -13.24
C PRO A 162 19.00 -7.96 -13.65
N ALA A 163 18.48 -8.44 -14.79
CA ALA A 163 17.12 -8.11 -15.23
C ALA A 163 16.03 -8.62 -14.27
N LEU A 164 16.34 -9.62 -13.43
CA LEU A 164 15.39 -10.15 -12.44
C LEU A 164 15.09 -9.16 -11.30
N ALA A 165 15.95 -8.17 -11.07
CA ALA A 165 15.79 -7.20 -9.98
C ALA A 165 14.49 -6.36 -10.06
N ASP A 166 13.88 -6.24 -11.23
CA ASP A 166 12.59 -5.54 -11.41
C ASP A 166 11.36 -6.43 -11.08
N LEU A 167 11.54 -7.74 -10.93
CA LEU A 167 10.42 -8.67 -10.71
C LEU A 167 9.75 -8.53 -9.34
N PRO A 168 10.46 -8.39 -8.20
CA PRO A 168 9.84 -8.36 -6.88
C PRO A 168 8.76 -7.30 -6.75
N PHE A 169 8.99 -6.08 -7.23
CA PHE A 169 7.99 -5.01 -7.19
C PHE A 169 6.72 -5.38 -7.98
N ARG A 170 6.87 -5.99 -9.18
CA ARG A 170 5.72 -6.42 -9.99
C ARG A 170 4.97 -7.59 -9.38
N ILE A 171 5.67 -8.52 -8.72
CA ILE A 171 5.07 -9.64 -7.99
C ILE A 171 4.22 -9.10 -6.85
N VAL A 172 4.71 -8.14 -6.07
CA VAL A 172 3.96 -7.50 -4.99
C VAL A 172 2.72 -6.79 -5.52
N GLU A 173 2.84 -6.01 -6.59
CA GLU A 173 1.70 -5.31 -7.19
C GLU A 173 0.64 -6.27 -7.77
N SER A 174 0.99 -7.53 -8.08
CA SER A 174 0.00 -8.52 -8.52
C SER A 174 -1.08 -8.82 -7.46
N ALA A 175 -0.79 -8.55 -6.18
CA ALA A 175 -1.77 -8.64 -5.11
C ALA A 175 -3.01 -7.77 -5.35
N ILE A 176 -2.84 -6.62 -6.00
CA ILE A 176 -3.92 -5.67 -6.33
C ILE A 176 -4.93 -6.33 -7.28
N ALA A 177 -4.44 -6.93 -8.38
CA ALA A 177 -5.29 -7.60 -9.36
C ALA A 177 -5.93 -8.85 -8.77
N THR A 178 -5.17 -9.67 -8.05
CA THR A 178 -5.66 -10.86 -7.36
C THR A 178 -6.81 -10.51 -6.40
N ARG A 179 -6.64 -9.45 -5.60
CA ARG A 179 -7.68 -8.97 -4.70
C ARG A 179 -8.94 -8.52 -5.47
N ALA A 180 -8.78 -7.79 -6.57
CA ALA A 180 -9.90 -7.37 -7.40
C ALA A 180 -10.67 -8.57 -8.00
N ASP A 181 -9.98 -9.64 -8.39
CA ASP A 181 -10.58 -10.84 -8.93
C ASP A 181 -11.33 -11.63 -7.83
N ILE A 182 -10.80 -11.68 -6.61
CA ILE A 182 -11.48 -12.26 -5.45
C ILE A 182 -12.77 -11.46 -5.12
N GLU A 183 -12.69 -10.14 -5.05
CA GLU A 183 -13.83 -9.25 -4.77
C GLU A 183 -14.94 -9.37 -5.83
N ARG A 184 -14.57 -9.73 -7.07
CA ARG A 184 -15.52 -10.03 -8.18
C ARG A 184 -16.02 -11.47 -8.20
N GLY A 185 -15.52 -12.35 -7.34
CA GLY A 185 -15.86 -13.77 -7.31
C GLY A 185 -15.25 -14.59 -8.46
N LEU A 186 -14.22 -14.07 -9.14
CA LEU A 186 -13.50 -14.76 -10.22
C LEU A 186 -12.44 -15.72 -9.67
N LEU A 187 -11.94 -15.48 -8.47
CA LEU A 187 -11.03 -16.35 -7.74
C LEU A 187 -11.60 -16.66 -6.37
N PRO A 188 -11.32 -17.85 -5.81
CA PRO A 188 -11.62 -18.12 -4.41
C PRO A 188 -10.84 -17.13 -3.53
N GLY A 189 -11.47 -16.63 -2.47
CA GLY A 189 -10.77 -15.81 -1.47
C GLY A 189 -9.62 -16.62 -0.84
N PRO A 190 -8.56 -15.95 -0.36
CA PRO A 190 -7.52 -16.66 0.35
C PRO A 190 -8.14 -17.32 1.58
N GLU A 191 -7.90 -18.64 1.72
CA GLU A 191 -8.03 -19.26 3.01
C GLU A 191 -6.91 -18.69 3.88
N ASN A 192 -7.20 -17.58 4.52
CA ASN A 192 -6.46 -16.88 5.57
C ASN A 192 -4.92 -16.75 5.46
N GLU A 193 -4.42 -15.55 5.78
CA GLU A 193 -3.07 -15.14 6.23
C GLU A 193 -1.85 -15.49 5.34
N GLY A 194 -1.98 -16.30 4.28
CA GLY A 194 -0.83 -16.77 3.50
C GLY A 194 -0.38 -15.88 2.33
N ALA A 195 -1.23 -14.98 1.80
CA ALA A 195 -0.95 -14.28 0.55
C ALA A 195 0.34 -13.42 0.62
N ALA A 196 0.55 -12.70 1.74
CA ALA A 196 1.73 -11.86 1.91
C ALA A 196 3.01 -12.69 1.96
N GLY A 197 3.02 -13.78 2.75
CA GLY A 197 4.16 -14.69 2.80
C GLY A 197 4.41 -15.39 1.47
N LEU A 198 3.35 -15.82 0.77
CA LEU A 198 3.46 -16.49 -0.53
C LEU A 198 4.09 -15.57 -1.59
N LEU A 199 3.65 -14.32 -1.70
CA LEU A 199 4.20 -13.37 -2.66
C LEU A 199 5.61 -12.92 -2.28
N ALA A 200 5.93 -12.79 -0.99
CA ALA A 200 7.28 -12.52 -0.53
C ALA A 200 8.24 -13.68 -0.85
N ASP A 201 7.80 -14.92 -0.65
CA ASP A 201 8.54 -16.12 -1.07
C ASP A 201 8.77 -16.13 -2.59
N ALA A 202 7.72 -15.82 -3.37
CA ALA A 202 7.78 -15.75 -4.82
C ALA A 202 8.80 -14.71 -5.30
N CYS A 203 8.96 -13.58 -4.60
CA CYS A 203 10.00 -12.59 -4.90
C CYS A 203 11.39 -13.21 -4.84
N LEU A 204 11.71 -13.96 -3.78
CA LEU A 204 13.02 -14.62 -3.66
C LEU A 204 13.19 -15.77 -4.66
N ARG A 205 12.13 -16.54 -4.90
CA ARG A 205 12.14 -17.62 -5.91
C ARG A 205 12.39 -17.06 -7.32
N ALA A 206 11.79 -15.93 -7.67
CA ALA A 206 12.00 -15.25 -8.95
C ALA A 206 13.44 -14.77 -9.12
N LEU A 207 14.15 -14.46 -8.02
CA LEU A 207 15.58 -14.11 -8.03
C LEU A 207 16.51 -15.34 -8.03
N GLY A 208 15.98 -16.58 -8.00
CA GLY A 208 16.76 -17.80 -8.05
C GLY A 208 17.06 -18.43 -6.70
N TRP A 209 16.42 -18.02 -5.61
CA TRP A 209 16.55 -18.68 -4.30
C TRP A 209 15.94 -20.07 -4.33
N THR A 210 16.73 -21.12 -4.08
CA THR A 210 16.30 -22.53 -4.14
C THR A 210 16.19 -23.21 -2.76
N ALA A 211 16.90 -22.69 -1.74
CA ALA A 211 16.89 -23.27 -0.41
C ALA A 211 15.53 -23.13 0.31
N PRO A 212 15.26 -23.86 1.41
CA PRO A 212 14.10 -23.65 2.27
C PRO A 212 13.99 -22.19 2.74
N LEU A 213 12.75 -21.71 2.90
CA LEU A 213 12.48 -20.31 3.26
C LEU A 213 12.10 -20.11 4.74
N ASP A 214 12.08 -21.20 5.54
CA ASP A 214 11.62 -21.12 6.92
C ASP A 214 12.47 -20.20 7.80
N GLU A 215 13.79 -20.21 7.59
CA GLU A 215 14.71 -19.30 8.29
C GLU A 215 14.49 -17.84 7.84
N ILE A 216 14.31 -17.60 6.54
CA ILE A 216 14.01 -16.27 5.99
C ILE A 216 12.71 -15.75 6.60
N ARG A 217 11.64 -16.56 6.60
CA ARG A 217 10.35 -16.19 7.18
C ARG A 217 10.45 -15.88 8.69
N ALA A 218 11.23 -16.67 9.42
CA ALA A 218 11.45 -16.44 10.85
C ALA A 218 12.18 -15.09 11.09
N LYS A 219 13.27 -14.83 10.36
CA LYS A 219 14.02 -13.56 10.42
C LYS A 219 13.18 -12.38 9.97
N THR A 220 12.36 -12.54 8.96
CA THR A 220 11.40 -11.52 8.49
C THR A 220 10.43 -11.11 9.60
N ARG A 221 9.81 -12.08 10.28
CA ARG A 221 8.89 -11.76 11.39
C ARG A 221 9.58 -10.99 12.51
N ALA A 222 10.79 -11.41 12.89
CA ALA A 222 11.59 -10.71 13.90
C ALA A 222 11.89 -9.26 13.47
N LEU A 223 12.37 -9.07 12.23
CA LEU A 223 12.74 -7.75 11.69
C LEU A 223 11.53 -6.80 11.61
N LEU A 224 10.37 -7.30 11.18
CA LEU A 224 9.15 -6.49 11.11
C LEU A 224 8.69 -6.07 12.51
N ALA A 225 8.71 -6.98 13.50
CA ALA A 225 8.35 -6.67 14.87
C ALA A 225 9.28 -5.59 15.50
N GLU A 226 10.57 -5.63 15.20
CA GLU A 226 11.55 -4.62 15.66
C GLU A 226 11.30 -3.25 15.01
N THR A 227 10.95 -3.23 13.72
CA THR A 227 10.71 -1.99 12.98
C THR A 227 9.40 -1.32 13.36
N GLU A 228 8.37 -2.07 13.71
CA GLU A 228 7.09 -1.55 14.22
C GLU A 228 7.24 -0.95 15.63
N GLY A 229 8.04 -1.58 16.49
CA GLY A 229 8.31 -1.09 17.84
C GLY A 229 9.11 0.23 17.90
N ARG A 230 9.79 0.60 16.82
CA ARG A 230 10.57 1.84 16.68
C ARG A 230 9.78 3.02 16.11
N THR A 231 8.56 2.83 15.67
CA THR A 231 7.73 3.95 15.21
C THR A 231 7.36 4.81 16.41
N PRO A 232 7.73 6.10 16.46
CA PRO A 232 7.31 6.97 17.56
C PRO A 232 5.80 7.02 17.56
N ARG A 233 5.17 6.63 18.68
CA ARG A 233 3.74 6.88 18.90
C ARG A 233 3.56 8.39 18.85
N HIS A 234 3.07 8.89 17.74
CA HIS A 234 2.61 10.28 17.68
C HIS A 234 1.45 10.42 18.68
N LEU A 235 1.76 11.10 19.79
CA LEU A 235 0.83 11.56 20.82
C LEU A 235 -0.12 12.62 20.25
#